data_9fe33b5ccc14339ddf915bdb96a25c39
#
_entry.id   9fe33b5ccc14339ddf915bdb96a25c39
#
_cell.length_a   1.000
_cell.length_b   1.000
_cell.length_c   1.000
_cell.angle_alpha   90.00
_cell.angle_beta   90.00
_cell.angle_gamma   90.00
#
_symmetry.space_group_name_H-M   'P 1'
#
loop_
_entity.id
_entity.type
_entity.pdbx_description
1 polymer ?
#
loop_
_entity_poly.entity_id
_entity_poly.type
_entity_poly.pdbx_seq_one_letter_code
_entity_poly.pdbx_strand_id
1 'polypeptide(L)'
;MDKFDLYRDGDWVKPSVDDYIEVENPATKEIIGEVPAAQETDVELAIKGAKKAFPEWKALEMEKRIEYLEKMHDYLVKNKEEIAKTIHQELGAPKDFALKTHVEAYLPHIEDYFRLAREFEEVEKFDGYEVHKEPVGVVGCLTPWNYPFGQIIKKIFPALVVGNTVVLKPSQSTPLTAYYI
;
A
#
# COMPACT_ATOMS: atom_id res chain seq x y z
N MET A 1 5.90 23.78 3.33
CA MET A 1 5.07 22.86 2.54
C MET A 1 5.93 21.64 2.25
N ASP A 2 5.43 20.45 2.57
CA ASP A 2 6.23 19.24 2.43
C ASP A 2 6.18 18.79 0.97
N LYS A 3 7.35 18.55 0.38
CA LYS A 3 7.51 18.03 -0.97
C LYS A 3 7.96 16.58 -0.86
N PHE A 4 7.12 15.68 -1.35
CA PHE A 4 7.35 14.25 -1.26
C PHE A 4 8.12 13.72 -2.46
N ASP A 5 8.70 12.54 -2.33
CA ASP A 5 9.44 11.82 -3.37
C ASP A 5 8.76 10.49 -3.70
N LEU A 6 9.22 9.82 -4.75
CA LEU A 6 8.82 8.45 -5.06
C LEU A 6 9.60 7.45 -4.18
N TYR A 7 8.94 6.39 -3.71
CA TYR A 7 9.63 5.27 -3.06
C TYR A 7 9.86 4.15 -4.06
N ARG A 8 11.12 3.74 -4.24
CA ARG A 8 11.50 2.70 -5.20
C ARG A 8 12.82 2.04 -4.79
N ASP A 9 12.92 0.72 -4.93
CA ASP A 9 14.12 -0.07 -4.63
C ASP A 9 14.68 0.12 -3.20
N GLY A 10 13.82 0.46 -2.24
CA GLY A 10 14.20 0.69 -0.85
C GLY A 10 14.59 2.15 -0.52
N ASP A 11 14.54 3.07 -1.49
CA ASP A 11 14.97 4.46 -1.34
C ASP A 11 13.90 5.47 -1.80
N TRP A 12 13.95 6.67 -1.21
CA TRP A 12 13.20 7.82 -1.70
C TRP A 12 13.97 8.49 -2.85
N VAL A 13 13.34 8.59 -4.00
CA VAL A 13 13.95 9.08 -5.24
C VAL A 13 13.11 10.19 -5.87
N LYS A 14 13.79 11.17 -6.48
CA LYS A 14 13.12 12.21 -7.25
C LYS A 14 12.41 11.62 -8.47
N PRO A 15 11.26 12.20 -8.90
CA PRO A 15 10.65 11.84 -10.17
C PRO A 15 11.57 12.16 -11.35
N SER A 16 11.38 11.44 -12.46
CA SER A 16 12.17 11.62 -13.69
C SER A 16 12.03 13.02 -14.31
N VAL A 17 10.91 13.68 -14.06
CA VAL A 17 10.63 15.08 -14.40
C VAL A 17 10.29 15.81 -13.12
N ASP A 18 10.87 17.00 -12.91
CA ASP A 18 10.57 17.84 -11.73
C ASP A 18 9.19 18.49 -11.88
N ASP A 19 8.17 17.64 -11.85
CA ASP A 19 6.75 18.00 -11.94
C ASP A 19 6.00 17.42 -10.74
N TYR A 20 5.14 18.24 -10.09
CA TYR A 20 4.46 17.88 -8.86
C TYR A 20 3.00 18.32 -8.89
N ILE A 21 2.18 17.57 -8.20
CA ILE A 21 0.77 17.81 -8.00
C ILE A 21 0.57 18.37 -6.60
N GLU A 22 -0.03 19.55 -6.50
CA GLU A 22 -0.44 20.13 -5.23
C GLU A 22 -1.59 19.33 -4.61
N VAL A 23 -1.51 19.08 -3.31
CA VAL A 23 -2.56 18.44 -2.53
C VAL A 23 -3.27 19.49 -1.70
N GLU A 24 -4.53 19.75 -2.05
CA GLU A 24 -5.36 20.76 -1.41
C GLU A 24 -6.21 20.12 -0.29
N ASN A 25 -6.29 20.79 0.86
CA ASN A 25 -7.30 20.47 1.86
C ASN A 25 -8.67 20.96 1.36
N PRO A 26 -9.65 20.07 1.11
CA PRO A 26 -10.91 20.46 0.50
C PRO A 26 -11.80 21.37 1.40
N ALA A 27 -11.55 21.36 2.70
CA ALA A 27 -12.30 22.19 3.67
C ALA A 27 -11.72 23.60 3.82
N THR A 28 -10.38 23.76 3.83
CA THR A 28 -9.73 25.07 4.05
C THR A 28 -9.20 25.71 2.77
N LYS A 29 -9.07 24.93 1.69
CA LYS A 29 -8.45 25.34 0.42
C LYS A 29 -6.95 25.64 0.51
N GLU A 30 -6.33 25.24 1.60
CA GLU A 30 -4.87 25.35 1.78
C GLU A 30 -4.15 24.20 1.09
N ILE A 31 -3.01 24.47 0.48
CA ILE A 31 -2.13 23.43 -0.03
C ILE A 31 -1.37 22.81 1.15
N ILE A 32 -1.51 21.53 1.33
CA ILE A 32 -0.97 20.75 2.46
C ILE A 32 0.25 19.91 2.10
N GLY A 33 0.59 19.79 0.82
CA GLY A 33 1.76 19.06 0.33
C GLY A 33 1.84 19.06 -1.18
N GLU A 34 2.96 18.57 -1.70
CA GLU A 34 3.18 18.33 -3.13
C GLU A 34 3.67 16.90 -3.35
N VAL A 35 3.06 16.17 -4.26
CA VAL A 35 3.45 14.80 -4.62
C VAL A 35 3.92 14.72 -6.08
N PRO A 36 4.85 13.81 -6.41
CA PRO A 36 5.36 13.71 -7.78
C PRO A 36 4.25 13.39 -8.80
N ALA A 37 4.24 14.12 -9.93
CA ALA A 37 3.50 13.76 -11.12
C ALA A 37 4.29 12.71 -11.91
N ALA A 38 4.32 11.48 -11.40
CA ALA A 38 5.11 10.39 -11.97
C ALA A 38 4.82 10.18 -13.46
N GLN A 39 5.87 10.08 -14.27
CA GLN A 39 5.81 9.84 -15.69
C GLN A 39 5.89 8.34 -16.00
N GLU A 40 5.69 7.97 -17.27
CA GLU A 40 5.78 6.59 -17.74
C GLU A 40 7.10 5.92 -17.34
N THR A 41 8.22 6.64 -17.47
CA THR A 41 9.55 6.18 -17.05
C THR A 41 9.61 5.82 -15.57
N ASP A 42 8.97 6.61 -14.70
CA ASP A 42 8.94 6.32 -13.26
C ASP A 42 8.15 5.04 -12.96
N VAL A 43 7.03 4.85 -13.67
CA VAL A 43 6.20 3.64 -13.56
C VAL A 43 6.96 2.42 -14.04
N GLU A 44 7.65 2.51 -15.19
CA GLU A 44 8.49 1.42 -15.72
C GLU A 44 9.60 1.03 -14.73
N LEU A 45 10.27 2.01 -14.14
CA LEU A 45 11.31 1.79 -13.14
C LEU A 45 10.74 1.15 -11.86
N ALA A 46 9.57 1.57 -11.37
CA ALA A 46 8.89 0.96 -10.23
C ALA A 46 8.53 -0.51 -10.51
N ILE A 47 7.96 -0.80 -11.70
CA ILE A 47 7.64 -2.17 -12.13
C ILE A 47 8.92 -3.01 -12.22
N LYS A 48 10.00 -2.46 -12.77
CA LYS A 48 11.29 -3.16 -12.87
C LYS A 48 11.87 -3.49 -11.51
N GLY A 49 11.80 -2.57 -10.53
CA GLY A 49 12.23 -2.79 -9.15
C GLY A 49 11.40 -3.88 -8.47
N ALA A 50 10.07 -3.79 -8.56
CA ALA A 50 9.17 -4.80 -8.03
C ALA A 50 9.39 -6.19 -8.66
N LYS A 51 9.63 -6.24 -9.97
CA LYS A 51 9.95 -7.49 -10.69
C LYS A 51 11.29 -8.07 -10.27
N LYS A 52 12.28 -7.24 -9.97
CA LYS A 52 13.60 -7.67 -9.46
C LYS A 52 13.48 -8.29 -8.06
N ALA A 53 12.66 -7.71 -7.19
CA ALA A 53 12.44 -8.21 -5.82
C ALA A 53 11.57 -9.47 -5.77
N PHE A 54 10.74 -9.72 -6.78
CA PHE A 54 9.76 -10.80 -6.76
C PHE A 54 10.33 -12.19 -6.49
N PRO A 55 11.44 -12.65 -7.15
CA PRO A 55 11.95 -14.01 -6.91
C PRO A 55 12.36 -14.26 -5.45
N GLU A 56 13.01 -13.28 -4.81
CA GLU A 56 13.44 -13.40 -3.41
C GLU A 56 12.23 -13.37 -2.47
N TRP A 57 11.27 -12.48 -2.71
CA TRP A 57 10.05 -12.38 -1.91
C TRP A 57 9.18 -13.64 -2.03
N LYS A 58 8.98 -14.14 -3.27
CA LYS A 58 8.24 -15.38 -3.53
C LYS A 58 8.88 -16.58 -2.83
N ALA A 59 10.21 -16.65 -2.77
CA ALA A 59 10.95 -17.77 -2.17
C ALA A 59 10.90 -17.82 -0.65
N LEU A 60 10.45 -16.74 0.01
CA LEU A 60 10.28 -16.75 1.46
C LEU A 60 9.12 -17.65 1.86
N GLU A 61 9.30 -18.40 2.96
CA GLU A 61 8.20 -19.10 3.63
C GLU A 61 7.09 -18.12 4.04
N MET A 62 5.83 -18.58 4.04
CA MET A 62 4.65 -17.78 4.38
C MET A 62 4.83 -17.03 5.72
N GLU A 63 5.27 -17.73 6.76
CA GLU A 63 5.49 -17.12 8.09
C GLU A 63 6.55 -16.01 8.05
N LYS A 64 7.56 -16.15 7.20
CA LYS A 64 8.58 -15.11 7.07
C LYS A 64 8.05 -13.85 6.38
N ARG A 65 7.18 -13.99 5.40
CA ARG A 65 6.47 -12.86 4.79
C ARG A 65 5.56 -12.19 5.83
N ILE A 66 4.84 -12.98 6.62
CA ILE A 66 3.98 -12.47 7.70
C ILE A 66 4.80 -11.69 8.72
N GLU A 67 5.95 -12.17 9.18
CA GLU A 67 6.82 -11.43 10.12
C GLU A 67 7.21 -10.03 9.62
N TYR A 68 7.47 -9.86 8.32
CA TYR A 68 7.73 -8.54 7.74
C TYR A 68 6.48 -7.66 7.74
N LEU A 69 5.33 -8.23 7.41
CA LEU A 69 4.07 -7.52 7.32
C LEU A 69 3.50 -7.17 8.70
N GLU A 70 3.77 -7.98 9.74
CA GLU A 70 3.46 -7.66 11.14
C GLU A 70 4.21 -6.41 11.61
N LYS A 71 5.48 -6.24 11.24
CA LYS A 71 6.23 -4.99 11.54
C LYS A 71 5.59 -3.77 10.89
N MET A 72 5.12 -3.92 9.65
CA MET A 72 4.38 -2.87 8.96
C MET A 72 3.05 -2.59 9.67
N HIS A 73 2.30 -3.61 10.06
CA HIS A 73 1.06 -3.48 10.84
C HIS A 73 1.30 -2.74 12.16
N ASP A 74 2.32 -3.14 12.93
CA ASP A 74 2.69 -2.49 14.20
C ASP A 74 2.99 -1.00 14.01
N TYR A 75 3.70 -0.66 12.93
CA TYR A 75 3.97 0.73 12.57
C TYR A 75 2.66 1.49 12.28
N LEU A 76 1.74 0.91 11.53
CA LEU A 76 0.44 1.52 11.22
C LEU A 76 -0.42 1.71 12.48
N VAL A 77 -0.46 0.72 13.37
CA VAL A 77 -1.16 0.81 14.67
C VAL A 77 -0.57 1.94 15.52
N LYS A 78 0.75 2.03 15.60
CA LYS A 78 1.45 3.08 16.37
C LYS A 78 1.18 4.49 15.83
N ASN A 79 1.01 4.63 14.51
CA ASN A 79 0.85 5.93 13.86
C ASN A 79 -0.61 6.23 13.44
N LYS A 80 -1.58 5.49 13.96
CA LYS A 80 -2.99 5.58 13.53
C LYS A 80 -3.60 6.98 13.64
N GLU A 81 -3.23 7.75 14.68
CA GLU A 81 -3.70 9.12 14.86
C GLU A 81 -3.14 10.08 13.80
N GLU A 82 -1.85 9.96 13.45
CA GLU A 82 -1.24 10.79 12.41
C GLU A 82 -1.77 10.42 11.03
N ILE A 83 -2.00 9.13 10.76
CA ILE A 83 -2.68 8.67 9.54
C ILE A 83 -4.09 9.27 9.46
N ALA A 84 -4.85 9.21 10.54
CA ALA A 84 -6.20 9.79 10.60
C ALA A 84 -6.21 11.31 10.42
N LYS A 85 -5.22 12.00 10.96
CA LYS A 85 -5.02 13.44 10.77
C LYS A 85 -4.72 13.78 9.31
N THR A 86 -3.87 13.00 8.65
CA THR A 86 -3.59 13.15 7.23
C THR A 86 -4.85 12.93 6.39
N ILE A 87 -5.63 11.90 6.68
CA ILE A 87 -6.92 11.65 6.01
C ILE A 87 -7.91 12.81 6.24
N HIS A 88 -7.97 13.33 7.48
CA HIS A 88 -8.78 14.51 7.77
C HIS A 88 -8.40 15.71 6.90
N GLN A 89 -7.11 15.92 6.67
CA GLN A 89 -6.60 17.04 5.90
C GLN A 89 -6.79 16.87 4.38
N GLU A 90 -6.42 15.71 3.81
CA GLU A 90 -6.46 15.49 2.36
C GLU A 90 -7.85 15.10 1.82
N LEU A 91 -8.69 14.46 2.65
CA LEU A 91 -10.04 14.02 2.28
C LEU A 91 -11.14 14.97 2.77
N GLY A 92 -10.86 15.76 3.82
CA GLY A 92 -11.87 16.58 4.49
C GLY A 92 -12.81 15.80 5.40
N ALA A 93 -12.51 14.55 5.73
CA ALA A 93 -13.30 13.73 6.64
C ALA A 93 -13.27 14.30 8.08
N PRO A 94 -14.39 14.29 8.85
CA PRO A 94 -14.37 14.67 10.26
C PRO A 94 -13.32 13.83 11.05
N LYS A 95 -12.62 14.44 12.02
CA LYS A 95 -11.49 13.81 12.74
C LYS A 95 -11.82 12.44 13.32
N ASP A 96 -12.93 12.36 14.08
CA ASP A 96 -13.35 11.09 14.68
C ASP A 96 -13.74 10.03 13.65
N PHE A 97 -14.31 10.45 12.55
CA PHE A 97 -14.67 9.58 11.43
C PHE A 97 -13.41 9.10 10.69
N ALA A 98 -12.44 9.98 10.47
CA ALA A 98 -11.15 9.61 9.89
C ALA A 98 -10.44 8.55 10.75
N LEU A 99 -10.38 8.72 12.07
CA LEU A 99 -9.76 7.74 12.96
C LEU A 99 -10.54 6.41 12.99
N LYS A 100 -11.82 6.45 13.35
CA LYS A 100 -12.60 5.24 13.61
C LYS A 100 -12.94 4.46 12.35
N THR A 101 -13.37 5.17 11.30
CA THR A 101 -13.93 4.55 10.09
C THR A 101 -12.89 4.37 8.98
N HIS A 102 -11.93 5.30 8.86
CA HIS A 102 -10.92 5.20 7.80
C HIS A 102 -9.64 4.48 8.22
N VAL A 103 -9.31 4.44 9.53
CA VAL A 103 -8.09 3.78 10.02
C VAL A 103 -8.41 2.57 10.88
N GLU A 104 -9.00 2.77 12.07
CA GLU A 104 -9.21 1.69 13.05
C GLU A 104 -10.09 0.55 12.52
N ALA A 105 -11.06 0.84 11.68
CA ALA A 105 -11.90 -0.19 11.05
C ALA A 105 -11.11 -1.11 10.08
N TYR A 106 -9.94 -0.69 9.59
CA TYR A 106 -9.16 -1.44 8.61
C TYR A 106 -7.96 -2.18 9.19
N LEU A 107 -7.45 -1.78 10.36
CA LEU A 107 -6.32 -2.45 11.01
C LEU A 107 -6.59 -3.94 11.30
N PRO A 108 -7.77 -4.35 11.82
CA PRO A 108 -8.07 -5.77 12.03
C PRO A 108 -8.09 -6.61 10.75
N HIS A 109 -8.39 -6.01 9.59
CA HIS A 109 -8.35 -6.75 8.32
C HIS A 109 -6.94 -7.25 7.98
N ILE A 110 -5.89 -6.56 8.45
CA ILE A 110 -4.50 -7.00 8.24
C ILE A 110 -4.26 -8.32 8.99
N GLU A 111 -4.71 -8.41 10.25
CA GLU A 111 -4.63 -9.63 11.05
C GLU A 111 -5.45 -10.77 10.43
N ASP A 112 -6.62 -10.46 9.87
CA ASP A 112 -7.42 -11.44 9.14
C ASP A 112 -6.68 -11.98 7.91
N TYR A 113 -5.95 -11.15 7.17
CA TYR A 113 -5.12 -11.63 6.05
C TYR A 113 -4.01 -12.57 6.52
N PHE A 114 -3.37 -12.31 7.67
CA PHE A 114 -2.36 -13.21 8.22
C PHE A 114 -2.97 -14.55 8.64
N ARG A 115 -4.11 -14.52 9.33
CA ARG A 115 -4.83 -15.73 9.71
C ARG A 115 -5.25 -16.55 8.50
N LEU A 116 -5.87 -15.92 7.50
CA LEU A 116 -6.30 -16.58 6.26
C LEU A 116 -5.11 -17.13 5.46
N ALA A 117 -3.98 -16.44 5.47
CA ALA A 117 -2.77 -16.92 4.80
C ALA A 117 -2.23 -18.21 5.45
N ARG A 118 -2.26 -18.31 6.78
CA ARG A 118 -1.87 -19.54 7.51
C ARG A 118 -2.79 -20.73 7.22
N GLU A 119 -4.04 -20.46 6.89
CA GLU A 119 -5.04 -21.47 6.51
C GLU A 119 -5.02 -21.80 5.00
N PHE A 120 -4.24 -21.03 4.21
CA PHE A 120 -4.24 -21.13 2.76
C PHE A 120 -3.44 -22.34 2.27
N GLU A 121 -4.11 -23.25 1.56
CA GLU A 121 -3.46 -24.39 0.92
C GLU A 121 -2.90 -23.98 -0.45
N GLU A 122 -1.56 -23.94 -0.55
CA GLU A 122 -0.88 -23.65 -1.83
C GLU A 122 -1.01 -24.81 -2.84
N VAL A 123 -1.19 -26.03 -2.35
CA VAL A 123 -1.35 -27.25 -3.18
C VAL A 123 -2.59 -28.00 -2.78
N GLU A 124 -3.56 -28.08 -3.68
CA GLU A 124 -4.76 -28.91 -3.52
C GLU A 124 -4.58 -30.21 -4.29
N LYS A 125 -4.77 -31.36 -3.61
CA LYS A 125 -4.62 -32.69 -4.19
C LYS A 125 -5.99 -33.31 -4.49
N PHE A 126 -6.13 -33.78 -5.71
CA PHE A 126 -7.31 -34.48 -6.21
C PHE A 126 -6.92 -35.86 -6.77
N ASP A 127 -7.91 -36.70 -7.05
CA ASP A 127 -7.63 -37.99 -7.69
C ASP A 127 -7.10 -37.77 -9.12
N GLY A 128 -5.81 -38.13 -9.31
CA GLY A 128 -5.14 -38.05 -10.60
C GLY A 128 -4.51 -36.68 -10.98
N TYR A 129 -4.66 -35.61 -10.17
CA TYR A 129 -4.01 -34.32 -10.41
C TYR A 129 -3.83 -33.47 -9.14
N GLU A 130 -3.00 -32.45 -9.25
CA GLU A 130 -2.78 -31.43 -8.21
C GLU A 130 -3.01 -30.04 -8.79
N VAL A 131 -3.55 -29.12 -7.99
CA VAL A 131 -3.67 -27.70 -8.32
C VAL A 131 -2.66 -26.92 -7.47
N HIS A 132 -1.67 -26.32 -8.13
CA HIS A 132 -0.69 -25.46 -7.50
C HIS A 132 -1.09 -23.98 -7.66
N LYS A 133 -1.27 -23.29 -6.54
CA LYS A 133 -1.57 -21.85 -6.51
C LYS A 133 -0.26 -21.09 -6.37
N GLU A 134 0.06 -20.24 -7.32
CA GLU A 134 1.29 -19.47 -7.33
C GLU A 134 1.03 -17.96 -7.39
N PRO A 135 1.89 -17.11 -6.78
CA PRO A 135 1.78 -15.68 -6.95
C PRO A 135 1.97 -15.28 -8.42
N VAL A 136 1.15 -14.33 -8.88
CA VAL A 136 1.14 -13.88 -10.28
C VAL A 136 2.34 -12.99 -10.66
N GLY A 137 3.08 -12.49 -9.67
CA GLY A 137 4.25 -11.64 -9.89
C GLY A 137 4.09 -10.23 -9.34
N VAL A 138 4.16 -9.21 -10.20
CA VAL A 138 3.98 -7.81 -9.81
C VAL A 138 2.51 -7.41 -9.93
N VAL A 139 1.94 -6.89 -8.84
CA VAL A 139 0.55 -6.42 -8.79
C VAL A 139 0.51 -4.90 -8.79
N GLY A 140 -0.15 -4.31 -9.78
CA GLY A 140 -0.46 -2.87 -9.80
C GLY A 140 -1.64 -2.54 -8.89
N CYS A 141 -1.41 -1.80 -7.83
CA CYS A 141 -2.41 -1.38 -6.86
C CYS A 141 -2.86 0.07 -7.12
N LEU A 142 -3.95 0.25 -7.88
CA LEU A 142 -4.57 1.55 -8.11
C LEU A 142 -5.69 1.75 -7.11
N THR A 143 -5.68 2.87 -6.36
CA THR A 143 -6.68 3.13 -5.33
C THR A 143 -7.50 4.39 -5.60
N PRO A 144 -8.82 4.36 -5.30
CA PRO A 144 -9.66 5.55 -5.35
C PRO A 144 -9.41 6.46 -4.14
N TRP A 145 -9.99 7.66 -4.19
CA TRP A 145 -9.79 8.72 -3.19
C TRP A 145 -10.62 8.58 -1.91
N ASN A 146 -11.76 7.90 -1.98
CA ASN A 146 -12.81 7.98 -0.96
C ASN A 146 -12.54 7.21 0.34
N TYR A 147 -11.64 6.22 0.32
CA TYR A 147 -11.15 5.47 1.49
C TYR A 147 -9.64 5.22 1.33
N PRO A 148 -8.79 6.25 1.37
CA PRO A 148 -7.40 6.16 0.94
C PRO A 148 -6.63 5.06 1.67
N PHE A 149 -6.69 5.00 3.00
CA PHE A 149 -6.02 3.95 3.79
C PHE A 149 -6.60 2.57 3.54
N GLY A 150 -7.93 2.42 3.69
CA GLY A 150 -8.59 1.11 3.56
C GLY A 150 -8.43 0.47 2.18
N GLN A 151 -8.42 1.28 1.12
CA GLN A 151 -8.23 0.78 -0.25
C GLN A 151 -6.79 0.30 -0.50
N ILE A 152 -5.81 0.92 0.14
CA ILE A 152 -4.43 0.48 0.09
C ILE A 152 -4.28 -0.84 0.85
N ILE A 153 -4.74 -0.91 2.11
CA ILE A 153 -4.68 -2.12 2.95
C ILE A 153 -5.26 -3.34 2.22
N LYS A 154 -6.45 -3.20 1.64
CA LYS A 154 -7.15 -4.28 0.92
C LYS A 154 -6.45 -4.78 -0.33
N LYS A 155 -5.47 -4.09 -0.85
CA LYS A 155 -4.72 -4.49 -2.06
C LYS A 155 -3.31 -4.97 -1.73
N ILE A 156 -2.58 -4.21 -0.91
CA ILE A 156 -1.17 -4.48 -0.63
C ILE A 156 -1.00 -5.72 0.23
N PHE A 157 -1.67 -5.81 1.39
CA PHE A 157 -1.45 -6.90 2.32
C PHE A 157 -1.79 -8.27 1.74
N PRO A 158 -2.99 -8.50 1.13
CA PRO A 158 -3.27 -9.80 0.54
C PRO A 158 -2.35 -10.15 -0.63
N ALA A 159 -1.89 -9.16 -1.41
CA ALA A 159 -0.95 -9.42 -2.51
C ALA A 159 0.44 -9.83 -1.98
N LEU A 160 0.96 -9.10 -0.98
CA LEU A 160 2.29 -9.37 -0.41
C LEU A 160 2.32 -10.68 0.37
N VAL A 161 1.31 -10.98 1.18
CA VAL A 161 1.31 -12.18 2.03
C VAL A 161 1.34 -13.47 1.21
N VAL A 162 0.69 -13.50 0.05
CA VAL A 162 0.73 -14.66 -0.86
C VAL A 162 1.94 -14.65 -1.81
N GLY A 163 2.92 -13.76 -1.60
CA GLY A 163 4.21 -13.78 -2.29
C GLY A 163 4.31 -12.93 -3.55
N ASN A 164 3.32 -12.07 -3.87
CA ASN A 164 3.46 -11.07 -4.92
C ASN A 164 4.30 -9.88 -4.46
N THR A 165 4.85 -9.13 -5.40
CA THR A 165 5.34 -7.76 -5.17
C THR A 165 4.33 -6.74 -5.71
N VAL A 166 4.40 -5.49 -5.24
CA VAL A 166 3.38 -4.49 -5.56
C VAL A 166 3.97 -3.19 -6.07
N VAL A 167 3.23 -2.52 -6.95
CA VAL A 167 3.45 -1.12 -7.32
C VAL A 167 2.16 -0.36 -6.97
N LEU A 168 2.24 0.52 -5.98
CA LEU A 168 1.11 1.32 -5.51
C LEU A 168 1.05 2.66 -6.25
N LYS A 169 -0.11 2.97 -6.81
CA LYS A 169 -0.46 4.31 -7.28
C LYS A 169 -1.74 4.78 -6.57
N PRO A 170 -1.63 5.64 -5.55
CA PRO A 170 -2.79 6.22 -4.89
C PRO A 170 -3.51 7.21 -5.82
N SER A 171 -4.74 7.57 -5.44
CA SER A 171 -5.43 8.68 -6.07
C SER A 171 -4.66 9.99 -5.86
N GLN A 172 -4.57 10.81 -6.89
CA GLN A 172 -3.96 12.14 -6.78
C GLN A 172 -4.75 13.10 -5.86
N SER A 173 -6.02 12.81 -5.58
CA SER A 173 -6.84 13.61 -4.66
C SER A 173 -6.58 13.32 -3.18
N THR A 174 -6.03 12.15 -2.84
CA THR A 174 -5.70 11.72 -1.48
C THR A 174 -4.45 10.86 -1.48
N PRO A 175 -3.29 11.44 -1.85
CA PRO A 175 -2.07 10.67 -2.03
C PRO A 175 -1.23 10.55 -0.75
N LEU A 176 -1.40 11.47 0.22
CA LEU A 176 -0.50 11.59 1.37
C LEU A 176 -0.60 10.42 2.33
N THR A 177 -1.78 9.81 2.47
CA THR A 177 -1.97 8.60 3.29
C THR A 177 -1.08 7.44 2.83
N ALA A 178 -0.75 7.35 1.53
CA ALA A 178 0.10 6.29 1.00
C ALA A 178 1.55 6.33 1.53
N TYR A 179 2.02 7.47 1.99
CA TYR A 179 3.40 7.63 2.52
C TYR A 179 3.61 7.01 3.91
N TYR A 180 2.56 6.49 4.54
CA TYR A 180 2.66 5.68 5.76
C TYR A 180 2.82 4.18 5.49
N ILE A 181 2.70 3.75 4.22
CA ILE A 181 2.76 2.35 3.81
C ILE A 181 4.08 2.05 3.11
#